data_b3211cdd44d04d6d463583591363c05c
#
_entry.id   b3211cdd44d04d6d463583591363c05c
#
_cell.length_a   1.000
_cell.length_b   1.000
_cell.length_c   1.000
_cell.angle_alpha   90.00
_cell.angle_beta   90.00
_cell.angle_gamma   90.00
#
_symmetry.space_group_name_H-M   'P 1'
#
loop_
_entity.id
_entity.type
_entity.pdbx_description
1 polymer ?
#
loop_
_entity_poly.entity_id
_entity_poly.type
_entity_poly.pdbx_seq_one_letter_code
_entity_poly.pdbx_strand_id
1 'polypeptide(L)'
;MAFGCARFAAVTATKPTITRLDRQQRLLAVGLVLGVTMVAFEITAVLTALPSITDQLHGDSLYGVALACYTLANLVALVVTGELTDRFGPAKPYLASLTVFAGGLIVAATARTMVLVVIGRALQGAGTGGLAPIAYVLVKRAFPVDRQPKMYAYLSAGWVLPSLIAPGVAGTVTDHFGWRWVFWLLLPLIPVVAVMTVRPMRAYASVGTLRGSRIAAAIFAAAGMGTFVTALQFKNIAAAIGGVIAGLTVGLPSLRRLLPSGVHRAARGLPAVVACRMLATAAFLGVDSFIPLAADRIHDASPTIQGFVIIGAALSWTSGQWFMAQHPQIDPRRAVRWGFAMIGLGICAVLPVLSSGWPLWATFLGWAIGGWGMGLLFNPTTVTAMSHARQGAEGLVSSQVNLADAVGFSTMGGIGGAMVALSDRTSLSLPGALGINFALAFALAGLGAICAGHIAAA
;
A
#
# COMPACT_ATOMS: atom_id res chain seq x y z
N MET A 1 28.10 16.28 -62.30
CA MET A 1 27.09 16.73 -61.32
C MET A 1 25.96 15.75 -61.33
N ALA A 2 25.90 14.82 -60.39
CA ALA A 2 24.79 13.88 -60.25
C ALA A 2 24.41 13.88 -58.75
N PHE A 3 23.28 14.54 -58.43
CA PHE A 3 22.72 14.56 -57.10
C PHE A 3 22.00 13.23 -56.84
N GLY A 4 22.54 12.44 -55.92
CA GLY A 4 21.91 11.22 -55.40
C GLY A 4 20.78 11.56 -54.45
N CYS A 5 19.55 11.26 -54.89
CA CYS A 5 18.35 11.32 -54.04
C CYS A 5 18.35 10.15 -53.06
N ALA A 6 18.74 10.40 -51.79
CA ALA A 6 18.58 9.43 -50.71
C ALA A 6 17.05 9.32 -50.37
N ARG A 7 16.47 8.18 -50.78
CA ARG A 7 15.10 7.78 -50.33
C ARG A 7 15.11 7.53 -48.83
N PHE A 8 14.50 8.43 -48.08
CA PHE A 8 14.09 8.12 -46.72
C PHE A 8 13.06 6.99 -46.78
N ALA A 9 13.49 5.78 -46.43
CA ALA A 9 12.57 4.69 -46.15
C ALA A 9 11.78 5.06 -44.89
N ALA A 10 10.50 5.36 -45.07
CA ALA A 10 9.55 5.50 -43.98
C ALA A 10 9.52 4.16 -43.23
N VAL A 11 10.09 4.13 -42.04
CA VAL A 11 9.90 3.04 -41.09
C VAL A 11 8.42 3.08 -40.70
N THR A 12 7.61 2.26 -41.36
CA THR A 12 6.24 2.00 -40.94
C THR A 12 6.29 1.40 -39.54
N ALA A 13 5.99 2.22 -38.54
CA ALA A 13 5.80 1.75 -37.18
C ALA A 13 4.64 0.75 -37.18
N THR A 14 4.97 -0.55 -37.25
CA THR A 14 4.01 -1.63 -37.04
C THR A 14 3.37 -1.40 -35.67
N LYS A 15 2.06 -1.16 -35.63
CA LYS A 15 1.30 -1.12 -34.38
C LYS A 15 1.65 -2.38 -33.58
N PRO A 16 2.07 -2.25 -32.31
CA PRO A 16 2.41 -3.43 -31.51
C PRO A 16 1.18 -4.32 -31.46
N THR A 17 1.33 -5.55 -31.96
CA THR A 17 0.28 -6.57 -31.91
C THR A 17 0.06 -6.91 -30.46
N ILE A 18 -1.04 -6.44 -29.89
CA ILE A 18 -1.37 -6.66 -28.49
C ILE A 18 -1.60 -8.16 -28.27
N THR A 19 -0.70 -8.82 -27.54
CA THR A 19 -0.75 -10.26 -27.26
C THR A 19 -2.06 -10.63 -26.58
N ARG A 20 -2.83 -11.57 -27.13
CA ARG A 20 -4.07 -12.04 -26.50
C ARG A 20 -3.74 -12.95 -25.33
N LEU A 21 -4.37 -12.70 -24.17
CA LEU A 21 -4.26 -13.58 -23.01
C LEU A 21 -5.00 -14.89 -23.27
N ASP A 22 -4.40 -16.00 -22.91
CA ASP A 22 -5.06 -17.30 -22.92
C ASP A 22 -6.13 -17.43 -21.80
N ARG A 23 -6.88 -18.54 -21.80
CA ARG A 23 -7.94 -18.76 -20.80
C ARG A 23 -7.39 -18.84 -19.38
N GLN A 24 -6.22 -19.47 -19.19
CA GLN A 24 -5.61 -19.61 -17.85
C GLN A 24 -5.09 -18.27 -17.34
N GLN A 25 -4.46 -17.45 -18.20
CA GLN A 25 -4.01 -16.11 -17.86
C GLN A 25 -5.19 -15.19 -17.50
N ARG A 26 -6.31 -15.28 -18.24
CA ARG A 26 -7.52 -14.50 -17.91
C ARG A 26 -8.10 -14.90 -16.55
N LEU A 27 -8.19 -16.20 -16.30
CA LEU A 27 -8.66 -16.72 -15.01
C LEU A 27 -7.77 -16.27 -13.87
N LEU A 28 -6.44 -16.36 -14.05
CA LEU A 28 -5.46 -15.89 -13.09
C LEU A 28 -5.59 -14.37 -12.86
N ALA A 29 -5.73 -13.58 -13.92
CA ALA A 29 -5.90 -12.12 -13.81
C ALA A 29 -7.11 -11.75 -12.95
N VAL A 30 -8.28 -12.34 -13.23
CA VAL A 30 -9.51 -12.08 -12.46
C VAL A 30 -9.34 -12.55 -11.01
N GLY A 31 -8.75 -13.74 -10.78
CA GLY A 31 -8.51 -14.25 -9.44
C GLY A 31 -7.56 -13.39 -8.61
N LEU A 32 -6.49 -12.85 -9.23
CA LEU A 32 -5.56 -11.95 -8.55
C LEU A 32 -6.23 -10.61 -8.18
N VAL A 33 -7.01 -10.02 -9.09
CA VAL A 33 -7.75 -8.79 -8.82
C VAL A 33 -8.78 -9.04 -7.73
N LEU A 34 -9.54 -10.13 -7.80
CA LEU A 34 -10.52 -10.49 -6.77
C LEU A 34 -9.86 -10.71 -5.40
N GLY A 35 -8.68 -11.33 -5.36
CA GLY A 35 -7.90 -11.49 -4.13
C GLY A 35 -7.49 -10.17 -3.50
N VAL A 36 -7.02 -9.21 -4.31
CA VAL A 36 -6.67 -7.86 -3.84
C VAL A 36 -7.92 -7.11 -3.38
N THR A 37 -9.02 -7.19 -4.14
CA THR A 37 -10.32 -6.59 -3.80
C THR A 37 -10.85 -7.11 -2.46
N MET A 38 -10.72 -8.42 -2.22
CA MET A 38 -11.11 -9.06 -0.96
C MET A 38 -10.29 -8.51 0.24
N VAL A 39 -8.99 -8.36 0.08
CA VAL A 39 -8.11 -7.77 1.12
C VAL A 39 -8.47 -6.31 1.39
N ALA A 40 -8.67 -5.51 0.35
CA ALA A 40 -9.03 -4.11 0.48
C ALA A 40 -10.40 -3.94 1.16
N PHE A 41 -11.36 -4.77 0.81
CA PHE A 41 -12.67 -4.81 1.46
C PHE A 41 -12.54 -5.15 2.95
N GLU A 42 -11.77 -6.19 3.28
CA GLU A 42 -11.56 -6.63 4.66
C GLU A 42 -11.00 -5.54 5.55
N ILE A 43 -9.94 -4.87 5.10
CA ILE A 43 -9.29 -3.79 5.86
C ILE A 43 -10.30 -2.68 6.18
N THR A 44 -11.05 -2.23 5.18
CA THR A 44 -11.99 -1.12 5.33
C THR A 44 -13.23 -1.54 6.13
N ALA A 45 -13.76 -2.73 5.88
CA ALA A 45 -14.95 -3.26 6.54
C ALA A 45 -14.71 -3.49 8.04
N VAL A 46 -13.54 -4.06 8.40
CA VAL A 46 -13.18 -4.26 9.81
C VAL A 46 -12.94 -2.93 10.51
N LEU A 47 -12.32 -1.96 9.85
CA LEU A 47 -12.14 -0.63 10.44
C LEU A 47 -13.50 0.03 10.77
N THR A 48 -14.50 -0.17 9.92
CA THR A 48 -15.87 0.32 10.14
C THR A 48 -16.59 -0.43 11.28
N ALA A 49 -16.39 -1.75 11.40
CA ALA A 49 -17.05 -2.57 12.42
C ALA A 49 -16.34 -2.52 13.80
N LEU A 50 -15.08 -2.11 13.84
CA LEU A 50 -14.23 -2.21 15.04
C LEU A 50 -14.77 -1.48 16.27
N PRO A 51 -15.38 -0.29 16.18
CA PRO A 51 -16.05 0.34 17.33
C PRO A 51 -17.13 -0.56 17.94
N SER A 52 -18.04 -1.10 17.11
CA SER A 52 -19.10 -2.01 17.59
C SER A 52 -18.55 -3.30 18.21
N ILE A 53 -17.40 -3.78 17.70
CA ILE A 53 -16.69 -4.94 18.27
C ILE A 53 -16.17 -4.61 19.67
N THR A 54 -15.51 -3.46 19.83
CA THR A 54 -14.94 -3.05 21.12
C THR A 54 -16.01 -2.79 22.15
N ASP A 55 -17.10 -2.10 21.79
CA ASP A 55 -18.23 -1.85 22.67
C ASP A 55 -18.88 -3.15 23.17
N GLN A 56 -19.14 -4.10 22.25
CA GLN A 56 -19.80 -5.36 22.62
C GLN A 56 -18.91 -6.30 23.45
N LEU A 57 -17.58 -6.27 23.21
CA LEU A 57 -16.62 -7.12 23.91
C LEU A 57 -15.91 -6.41 25.07
N HIS A 58 -16.32 -5.18 25.41
CA HIS A 58 -15.73 -4.33 26.46
C HIS A 58 -14.18 -4.25 26.34
N GLY A 59 -13.70 -4.00 25.11
CA GLY A 59 -12.30 -4.13 24.75
C GLY A 59 -11.61 -2.85 24.29
N ASP A 60 -12.04 -1.66 24.75
CA ASP A 60 -11.54 -0.35 24.30
C ASP A 60 -10.00 -0.22 24.38
N SER A 61 -9.40 -0.76 25.43
CA SER A 61 -7.95 -0.77 25.61
C SER A 61 -7.18 -1.56 24.54
N LEU A 62 -7.86 -2.49 23.85
CA LEU A 62 -7.26 -3.34 22.81
C LEU A 62 -7.59 -2.86 21.38
N TYR A 63 -8.34 -1.78 21.21
CA TYR A 63 -8.69 -1.22 19.90
C TYR A 63 -7.45 -0.97 19.04
N GLY A 64 -6.52 -0.17 19.56
CA GLY A 64 -5.26 0.13 18.86
C GLY A 64 -4.37 -1.10 18.65
N VAL A 65 -4.39 -2.04 19.62
CA VAL A 65 -3.64 -3.29 19.52
C VAL A 65 -4.15 -4.16 18.35
N ALA A 66 -5.46 -4.22 18.15
CA ALA A 66 -6.06 -4.97 17.04
C ALA A 66 -5.61 -4.44 15.66
N LEU A 67 -5.50 -3.13 15.50
CA LEU A 67 -5.00 -2.49 14.28
C LEU A 67 -3.49 -2.71 14.10
N ALA A 68 -2.71 -2.54 15.17
CA ALA A 68 -1.27 -2.70 15.15
C ALA A 68 -0.86 -4.15 14.84
N CYS A 69 -1.50 -5.13 15.47
CA CYS A 69 -1.19 -6.55 15.24
C CYS A 69 -1.39 -6.98 13.79
N TYR A 70 -2.45 -6.49 13.14
CA TYR A 70 -2.64 -6.71 11.70
C TYR A 70 -1.46 -6.18 10.89
N THR A 71 -1.11 -4.92 11.09
CA THR A 71 -0.05 -4.24 10.31
C THR A 71 1.32 -4.88 10.54
N LEU A 72 1.67 -5.19 11.79
CA LEU A 72 2.95 -5.81 12.14
C LEU A 72 3.07 -7.24 11.60
N ALA A 73 2.01 -8.04 11.73
CA ALA A 73 1.97 -9.38 11.16
C ALA A 73 2.06 -9.36 9.62
N ASN A 74 1.37 -8.41 8.97
CA ASN A 74 1.46 -8.20 7.53
C ASN A 74 2.89 -7.88 7.10
N LEU A 75 3.60 -6.98 7.80
CA LEU A 75 4.98 -6.61 7.49
C LEU A 75 5.94 -7.82 7.56
N VAL A 76 5.81 -8.67 8.56
CA VAL A 76 6.60 -9.91 8.65
C VAL A 76 6.25 -10.85 7.50
N ALA A 77 4.97 -11.03 7.23
CA ALA A 77 4.49 -11.94 6.20
C ALA A 77 4.90 -11.51 4.79
N LEU A 78 4.99 -10.21 4.49
CA LEU A 78 5.53 -9.67 3.23
C LEU A 78 6.92 -10.25 2.91
N VAL A 79 7.80 -10.28 3.90
CA VAL A 79 9.17 -10.78 3.72
C VAL A 79 9.19 -12.31 3.65
N VAL A 80 8.49 -12.99 4.56
CA VAL A 80 8.41 -14.45 4.61
C VAL A 80 7.86 -15.02 3.31
N THR A 81 6.76 -14.48 2.82
CA THR A 81 6.12 -14.98 1.59
C THR A 81 6.92 -14.65 0.34
N GLY A 82 7.65 -13.53 0.31
CA GLY A 82 8.61 -13.23 -0.74
C GLY A 82 9.70 -14.32 -0.85
N GLU A 83 10.33 -14.68 0.27
CA GLU A 83 11.32 -15.75 0.35
C GLU A 83 10.73 -17.12 -0.03
N LEU A 84 9.57 -17.45 0.50
CA LEU A 84 8.90 -18.72 0.19
C LEU A 84 8.50 -18.82 -1.29
N THR A 85 8.12 -17.69 -1.91
CA THR A 85 7.76 -17.64 -3.33
C THR A 85 8.98 -17.90 -4.22
N ASP A 86 10.13 -17.35 -3.86
CA ASP A 86 11.36 -17.60 -4.60
C ASP A 86 11.86 -19.05 -4.42
N ARG A 87 11.64 -19.64 -3.23
CA ARG A 87 12.05 -21.02 -2.91
C ARG A 87 11.12 -22.10 -3.46
N PHE A 88 9.81 -21.94 -3.31
CA PHE A 88 8.83 -22.99 -3.57
C PHE A 88 7.89 -22.68 -4.74
N GLY A 89 8.10 -21.54 -5.41
CA GLY A 89 7.16 -21.01 -6.40
C GLY A 89 5.94 -20.35 -5.73
N PRO A 90 5.10 -19.65 -6.51
CA PRO A 90 4.03 -18.81 -5.97
C PRO A 90 2.83 -19.59 -5.42
N ALA A 91 2.54 -20.80 -5.93
CA ALA A 91 1.30 -21.51 -5.62
C ALA A 91 1.17 -21.92 -4.14
N LYS A 92 2.24 -22.49 -3.55
CA LYS A 92 2.20 -22.97 -2.16
C LYS A 92 2.11 -21.79 -1.16
N PRO A 93 2.96 -20.74 -1.24
CA PRO A 93 2.85 -19.59 -0.35
C PRO A 93 1.52 -18.84 -0.49
N TYR A 94 0.98 -18.73 -1.72
CA TYR A 94 -0.31 -18.09 -1.94
C TYR A 94 -1.46 -18.86 -1.26
N LEU A 95 -1.49 -20.18 -1.43
CA LEU A 95 -2.48 -21.03 -0.76
C LEU A 95 -2.34 -20.96 0.76
N ALA A 96 -1.12 -21.00 1.29
CA ALA A 96 -0.87 -20.85 2.72
C ALA A 96 -1.38 -19.49 3.23
N SER A 97 -1.10 -18.41 2.50
CA SER A 97 -1.60 -17.05 2.82
C SER A 97 -3.13 -17.00 2.85
N LEU A 98 -3.82 -17.57 1.86
CA LEU A 98 -5.28 -17.68 1.84
C LEU A 98 -5.81 -18.49 3.03
N THR A 99 -5.15 -19.60 3.37
CA THR A 99 -5.56 -20.46 4.49
C THR A 99 -5.39 -19.75 5.84
N VAL A 100 -4.26 -19.06 6.04
CA VAL A 100 -4.01 -18.28 7.26
C VAL A 100 -5.01 -17.12 7.37
N PHE A 101 -5.30 -16.45 6.25
CA PHE A 101 -6.30 -15.38 6.20
C PHE A 101 -7.70 -15.90 6.55
N ALA A 102 -8.11 -17.05 5.98
CA ALA A 102 -9.38 -17.70 6.31
C ALA A 102 -9.46 -18.07 7.80
N GLY A 103 -8.38 -18.64 8.35
CA GLY A 103 -8.29 -18.96 9.78
C GLY A 103 -8.46 -17.71 10.64
N GLY A 104 -7.82 -16.60 10.26
CA GLY A 104 -7.96 -15.31 10.94
C GLY A 104 -9.41 -14.77 10.89
N LEU A 105 -10.08 -14.88 9.75
CA LEU A 105 -11.50 -14.52 9.63
C LEU A 105 -12.40 -15.38 10.53
N ILE A 106 -12.18 -16.69 10.57
CA ILE A 106 -12.95 -17.61 11.42
C ILE A 106 -12.74 -17.29 12.90
N VAL A 107 -11.47 -17.10 13.33
CA VAL A 107 -11.15 -16.74 14.72
C VAL A 107 -11.83 -15.43 15.12
N ALA A 108 -11.78 -14.41 14.27
CA ALA A 108 -12.44 -13.14 14.54
C ALA A 108 -13.97 -13.26 14.54
N ALA A 109 -14.56 -13.97 13.57
CA ALA A 109 -16.01 -14.18 13.47
C ALA A 109 -16.61 -14.94 14.68
N THR A 110 -15.83 -15.85 15.29
CA THR A 110 -16.25 -16.65 16.44
C THR A 110 -15.77 -16.08 17.78
N ALA A 111 -15.13 -14.90 17.77
CA ALA A 111 -14.54 -14.30 18.96
C ALA A 111 -15.59 -13.97 20.02
N ARG A 112 -15.29 -14.34 21.27
CA ARG A 112 -16.06 -14.04 22.48
C ARG A 112 -15.35 -13.02 23.37
N THR A 113 -14.10 -12.72 23.08
CA THR A 113 -13.27 -11.73 23.79
C THR A 113 -12.49 -10.90 22.81
N MET A 114 -12.14 -9.69 23.18
CA MET A 114 -11.32 -8.81 22.34
C MET A 114 -9.92 -9.41 22.04
N VAL A 115 -9.37 -10.22 22.96
CA VAL A 115 -8.10 -10.93 22.74
C VAL A 115 -8.18 -11.87 21.54
N LEU A 116 -9.29 -12.61 21.36
CA LEU A 116 -9.48 -13.46 20.18
C LEU A 116 -9.61 -12.65 18.91
N VAL A 117 -10.24 -11.46 18.97
CA VAL A 117 -10.26 -10.54 17.82
C VAL A 117 -8.82 -10.11 17.45
N VAL A 118 -8.00 -9.74 18.43
CA VAL A 118 -6.58 -9.36 18.20
C VAL A 118 -5.80 -10.51 17.56
N ILE A 119 -5.99 -11.75 18.02
CA ILE A 119 -5.37 -12.94 17.41
C ILE A 119 -5.86 -13.11 15.97
N GLY A 120 -7.17 -12.99 15.74
CA GLY A 120 -7.77 -13.01 14.41
C GLY A 120 -7.15 -11.96 13.49
N ARG A 121 -6.98 -10.72 13.97
CA ARG A 121 -6.34 -9.62 13.23
C ARG A 121 -4.87 -9.92 12.88
N ALA A 122 -4.11 -10.49 13.82
CA ALA A 122 -2.74 -10.90 13.55
C ALA A 122 -2.68 -11.98 12.45
N LEU A 123 -3.55 -12.99 12.49
CA LEU A 123 -3.65 -14.01 11.46
C LEU A 123 -4.09 -13.43 10.11
N GLN A 124 -5.07 -12.52 10.08
CA GLN A 124 -5.49 -11.82 8.87
C GLN A 124 -4.33 -11.04 8.26
N GLY A 125 -3.60 -10.25 9.07
CA GLY A 125 -2.41 -9.54 8.62
C GLY A 125 -1.33 -10.47 8.06
N ALA A 126 -1.05 -11.59 8.74
CA ALA A 126 -0.12 -12.59 8.26
C ALA A 126 -0.57 -13.24 6.94
N GLY A 127 -1.87 -13.48 6.77
CA GLY A 127 -2.42 -14.01 5.52
C GLY A 127 -2.33 -13.00 4.37
N THR A 128 -2.75 -11.77 4.59
CA THR A 128 -2.77 -10.72 3.54
C THR A 128 -1.38 -10.30 3.09
N GLY A 129 -0.36 -10.38 3.97
CA GLY A 129 1.01 -10.04 3.65
C GLY A 129 1.64 -10.84 2.52
N GLY A 130 1.09 -12.00 2.16
CA GLY A 130 1.54 -12.78 0.99
C GLY A 130 0.77 -12.50 -0.30
N LEU A 131 -0.45 -12.01 -0.23
CA LEU A 131 -1.31 -11.94 -1.41
C LEU A 131 -0.84 -10.89 -2.43
N ALA A 132 -0.55 -9.67 -2.00
CA ALA A 132 -0.09 -8.61 -2.91
C ALA A 132 1.32 -8.84 -3.49
N PRO A 133 2.35 -9.21 -2.70
CA PRO A 133 3.67 -9.50 -3.25
C PRO A 133 3.66 -10.63 -4.28
N ILE A 134 2.92 -11.72 -4.00
CA ILE A 134 2.82 -12.85 -4.92
C ILE A 134 2.08 -12.46 -6.21
N ALA A 135 1.06 -11.60 -6.11
CA ALA A 135 0.40 -11.08 -7.30
C ALA A 135 1.36 -10.30 -8.21
N TYR A 136 2.26 -9.49 -7.66
CA TYR A 136 3.27 -8.76 -8.45
C TYR A 136 4.27 -9.71 -9.13
N VAL A 137 4.72 -10.76 -8.43
CA VAL A 137 5.57 -11.82 -9.02
C VAL A 137 4.86 -12.48 -10.18
N LEU A 138 3.57 -12.80 -10.02
CA LEU A 138 2.79 -13.47 -11.05
C LEU A 138 2.52 -12.59 -12.25
N VAL A 139 2.32 -11.28 -12.06
CA VAL A 139 2.23 -10.36 -13.19
C VAL A 139 3.51 -10.43 -14.02
N LYS A 140 4.68 -10.46 -13.40
CA LYS A 140 5.95 -10.57 -14.12
C LYS A 140 6.14 -11.93 -14.81
N ARG A 141 5.79 -13.04 -14.12
CA ARG A 141 6.07 -14.41 -14.62
C ARG A 141 5.03 -14.94 -15.61
N ALA A 142 3.75 -14.55 -15.43
CA ALA A 142 2.64 -15.14 -16.15
C ALA A 142 2.11 -14.31 -17.32
N PHE A 143 2.41 -13.01 -17.34
CA PHE A 143 1.84 -12.11 -18.35
C PHE A 143 2.91 -11.56 -19.29
N PRO A 144 2.58 -11.44 -20.60
CA PRO A 144 3.46 -10.82 -21.59
C PRO A 144 3.87 -9.40 -21.17
N VAL A 145 5.08 -8.98 -21.52
CA VAL A 145 5.67 -7.70 -21.08
C VAL A 145 4.78 -6.50 -21.46
N ASP A 146 4.16 -6.52 -22.65
CA ASP A 146 3.22 -5.51 -23.13
C ASP A 146 1.92 -5.42 -22.30
N ARG A 147 1.60 -6.48 -21.53
CA ARG A 147 0.40 -6.56 -20.68
C ARG A 147 0.68 -6.24 -19.21
N GLN A 148 1.90 -6.35 -18.74
CA GLN A 148 2.26 -6.16 -17.34
C GLN A 148 1.82 -4.80 -16.76
N PRO A 149 2.02 -3.64 -17.44
CA PRO A 149 1.57 -2.36 -16.93
C PRO A 149 0.05 -2.30 -16.68
N LYS A 150 -0.74 -2.90 -17.60
CA LYS A 150 -2.19 -2.99 -17.44
C LYS A 150 -2.59 -3.90 -16.29
N MET A 151 -1.88 -5.01 -16.09
CA MET A 151 -2.14 -5.91 -14.97
C MET A 151 -1.86 -5.26 -13.62
N TYR A 152 -0.78 -4.49 -13.48
CA TYR A 152 -0.52 -3.72 -12.26
C TYR A 152 -1.59 -2.64 -12.03
N ALA A 153 -2.08 -1.99 -13.09
CA ALA A 153 -3.19 -1.04 -12.99
C ALA A 153 -4.51 -1.72 -12.54
N TYR A 154 -4.81 -2.92 -13.03
CA TYR A 154 -5.97 -3.69 -12.56
C TYR A 154 -5.86 -4.09 -11.09
N LEU A 155 -4.67 -4.55 -10.64
CA LEU A 155 -4.44 -4.88 -9.22
C LEU A 155 -4.66 -3.64 -8.33
N SER A 156 -4.21 -2.49 -8.79
CA SER A 156 -4.40 -1.24 -8.05
C SER A 156 -5.86 -0.77 -8.06
N ALA A 157 -6.57 -0.90 -9.18
CA ALA A 157 -8.00 -0.60 -9.26
C ALA A 157 -8.83 -1.48 -8.30
N GLY A 158 -8.34 -2.70 -7.99
CA GLY A 158 -8.95 -3.60 -7.02
C GLY A 158 -9.04 -3.03 -5.59
N TRP A 159 -8.33 -1.95 -5.27
CA TRP A 159 -8.43 -1.24 -4.00
C TRP A 159 -9.54 -0.19 -3.97
N VAL A 160 -9.88 0.42 -5.13
CA VAL A 160 -10.78 1.57 -5.19
C VAL A 160 -12.23 1.18 -4.91
N LEU A 161 -12.75 0.17 -5.60
CA LEU A 161 -14.14 -0.26 -5.44
C LEU A 161 -14.47 -0.64 -3.98
N PRO A 162 -13.63 -1.45 -3.30
CA PRO A 162 -13.85 -1.75 -1.88
C PRO A 162 -13.80 -0.52 -0.99
N SER A 163 -12.88 0.42 -1.22
CA SER A 163 -12.78 1.62 -0.37
C SER A 163 -14.05 2.48 -0.41
N LEU A 164 -14.80 2.44 -1.51
CA LEU A 164 -16.08 3.13 -1.65
C LEU A 164 -17.26 2.37 -1.04
N ILE A 165 -17.28 1.05 -1.21
CA ILE A 165 -18.47 0.23 -0.91
C ILE A 165 -18.37 -0.40 0.49
N ALA A 166 -17.18 -0.78 0.94
CA ALA A 166 -17.00 -1.55 2.15
C ALA A 166 -17.54 -0.86 3.42
N PRO A 167 -17.39 0.46 3.65
CA PRO A 167 -17.96 1.09 4.83
C PRO A 167 -19.49 0.97 4.87
N GLY A 168 -20.16 1.23 3.73
CA GLY A 168 -21.60 1.11 3.64
C GLY A 168 -22.12 -0.31 3.84
N VAL A 169 -21.46 -1.29 3.20
CA VAL A 169 -21.80 -2.72 3.36
C VAL A 169 -21.53 -3.18 4.79
N ALA A 170 -20.35 -2.87 5.34
CA ALA A 170 -19.98 -3.30 6.68
C ALA A 170 -20.86 -2.65 7.75
N GLY A 171 -21.20 -1.35 7.61
CA GLY A 171 -22.14 -0.67 8.51
C GLY A 171 -23.52 -1.34 8.48
N THR A 172 -24.12 -1.49 7.29
CA THR A 172 -25.41 -2.16 7.12
C THR A 172 -25.42 -3.59 7.66
N VAL A 173 -24.37 -4.36 7.37
CA VAL A 173 -24.24 -5.73 7.89
C VAL A 173 -24.10 -5.73 9.41
N THR A 174 -23.30 -4.82 9.97
CA THR A 174 -23.14 -4.71 11.43
C THR A 174 -24.44 -4.36 12.13
N ASP A 175 -25.21 -3.43 11.60
CA ASP A 175 -26.45 -2.95 12.19
C ASP A 175 -27.59 -4.00 12.16
N HIS A 176 -27.69 -4.79 11.08
CA HIS A 176 -28.80 -5.72 10.88
C HIS A 176 -28.50 -7.15 11.31
N PHE A 177 -27.24 -7.61 11.13
CA PHE A 177 -26.82 -8.99 11.35
C PHE A 177 -25.75 -9.13 12.44
N GLY A 178 -25.17 -8.02 12.88
CA GLY A 178 -24.06 -7.97 13.82
C GLY A 178 -22.69 -8.05 13.14
N TRP A 179 -21.67 -7.49 13.80
CA TRP A 179 -20.31 -7.33 13.27
C TRP A 179 -19.62 -8.66 12.86
N ARG A 180 -20.02 -9.80 13.44
CA ARG A 180 -19.47 -11.10 13.11
C ARG A 180 -19.67 -11.47 11.65
N TRP A 181 -20.76 -11.05 11.04
CA TRP A 181 -21.09 -11.31 9.65
C TRP A 181 -20.18 -10.58 8.67
N VAL A 182 -19.52 -9.51 9.09
CA VAL A 182 -18.49 -8.83 8.27
C VAL A 182 -17.34 -9.79 7.92
N PHE A 183 -16.97 -10.66 8.87
CA PHE A 183 -15.94 -11.68 8.63
C PHE A 183 -16.49 -12.90 7.85
N TRP A 184 -17.69 -13.36 8.19
CA TRP A 184 -18.32 -14.49 7.50
C TRP A 184 -18.57 -14.22 6.02
N LEU A 185 -18.90 -13.00 5.65
CA LEU A 185 -19.17 -12.57 4.26
C LEU A 185 -17.98 -12.81 3.32
N LEU A 186 -16.75 -12.74 3.83
CA LEU A 186 -15.55 -12.90 3.02
C LEU A 186 -15.15 -14.36 2.82
N LEU A 187 -15.54 -15.25 3.70
CA LEU A 187 -15.11 -16.67 3.64
C LEU A 187 -15.49 -17.40 2.35
N PRO A 188 -16.68 -17.22 1.77
CA PRO A 188 -17.04 -17.86 0.50
C PRO A 188 -16.18 -17.40 -0.70
N LEU A 189 -15.58 -16.21 -0.64
CA LEU A 189 -14.74 -15.71 -1.71
C LEU A 189 -13.36 -16.39 -1.74
N ILE A 190 -12.88 -16.89 -0.60
CA ILE A 190 -11.54 -17.49 -0.50
C ILE A 190 -11.40 -18.74 -1.38
N PRO A 191 -12.29 -19.74 -1.34
CA PRO A 191 -12.19 -20.88 -2.26
C PRO A 191 -12.35 -20.47 -3.72
N VAL A 192 -13.15 -19.46 -4.05
CA VAL A 192 -13.27 -18.94 -5.41
C VAL A 192 -11.92 -18.39 -5.88
N VAL A 193 -11.29 -17.52 -5.07
CA VAL A 193 -9.95 -16.97 -5.36
C VAL A 193 -8.93 -18.09 -5.48
N ALA A 194 -8.95 -19.08 -4.57
CA ALA A 194 -8.01 -20.19 -4.59
C ALA A 194 -8.13 -21.03 -5.87
N VAL A 195 -9.34 -21.37 -6.32
CA VAL A 195 -9.56 -22.13 -7.56
C VAL A 195 -9.08 -21.36 -8.78
N MET A 196 -9.36 -20.05 -8.83
CA MET A 196 -8.99 -19.20 -9.96
C MET A 196 -7.47 -18.95 -10.05
N THR A 197 -6.76 -18.99 -8.93
CA THR A 197 -5.35 -18.59 -8.86
C THR A 197 -4.38 -19.75 -8.69
N VAL A 198 -4.62 -20.64 -7.72
CA VAL A 198 -3.63 -21.66 -7.31
C VAL A 198 -3.33 -22.66 -8.42
N ARG A 199 -4.35 -23.09 -9.18
CA ARG A 199 -4.15 -24.06 -10.29
C ARG A 199 -3.29 -23.47 -11.42
N PRO A 200 -3.57 -22.28 -11.96
CA PRO A 200 -2.67 -21.62 -12.92
C PRO A 200 -1.27 -21.35 -12.38
N MET A 201 -1.15 -21.00 -11.10
CA MET A 201 0.15 -20.71 -10.47
C MET A 201 1.11 -21.90 -10.44
N ARG A 202 0.61 -23.13 -10.44
CA ARG A 202 1.45 -24.35 -10.44
C ARG A 202 2.34 -24.48 -11.67
N ALA A 203 2.00 -23.82 -12.78
CA ALA A 203 2.82 -23.78 -13.97
C ALA A 203 4.11 -22.96 -13.79
N TYR A 204 4.16 -22.09 -12.76
CA TYR A 204 5.28 -21.18 -12.50
C TYR A 204 6.11 -21.69 -11.31
N ALA A 205 6.97 -22.68 -11.60
CA ALA A 205 7.84 -23.30 -10.59
C ALA A 205 8.87 -22.32 -10.03
N SER A 206 9.49 -22.68 -8.91
CA SER A 206 10.63 -21.99 -8.34
C SER A 206 11.87 -22.15 -9.24
N VAL A 207 12.64 -21.08 -9.36
CA VAL A 207 13.93 -21.07 -10.08
C VAL A 207 15.06 -20.65 -9.11
N GLY A 208 14.71 -20.17 -7.92
CA GLY A 208 15.67 -19.56 -6.98
C GLY A 208 16.14 -20.50 -5.89
N THR A 209 17.43 -20.33 -5.51
CA THR A 209 17.99 -20.89 -4.29
C THR A 209 18.04 -19.81 -3.21
N LEU A 210 17.42 -20.07 -2.04
CA LEU A 210 17.51 -19.15 -0.91
C LEU A 210 18.95 -19.05 -0.39
N ARG A 211 19.46 -17.84 -0.36
CA ARG A 211 20.70 -17.50 0.35
C ARG A 211 20.35 -16.76 1.64
N GLY A 212 20.28 -17.48 2.76
CA GLY A 212 20.05 -16.93 4.08
C GLY A 212 18.57 -16.54 4.35
N SER A 213 18.12 -16.70 5.55
CA SER A 213 16.78 -16.29 5.98
C SER A 213 16.78 -14.84 6.45
N ARG A 214 15.78 -14.07 6.00
CA ARG A 214 15.52 -12.69 6.40
C ARG A 214 14.40 -12.56 7.42
N ILE A 215 13.84 -13.68 7.86
CA ILE A 215 12.68 -13.74 8.78
C ILE A 215 12.98 -13.02 10.09
N ALA A 216 14.14 -13.28 10.69
CA ALA A 216 14.54 -12.58 11.92
C ALA A 216 14.62 -11.06 11.73
N ALA A 217 15.18 -10.60 10.60
CA ALA A 217 15.22 -9.17 10.29
C ALA A 217 13.80 -8.59 10.09
N ALA A 218 12.87 -9.35 9.51
CA ALA A 218 11.48 -8.92 9.37
C ALA A 218 10.77 -8.79 10.73
N ILE A 219 10.98 -9.74 11.65
CA ILE A 219 10.44 -9.69 13.00
C ILE A 219 11.00 -8.48 13.76
N PHE A 220 12.32 -8.26 13.73
CA PHE A 220 12.93 -7.11 14.38
C PHE A 220 12.53 -5.78 13.72
N ALA A 221 12.34 -5.74 12.40
CA ALA A 221 11.83 -4.55 11.72
C ALA A 221 10.40 -4.23 12.16
N ALA A 222 9.52 -5.25 12.24
CA ALA A 222 8.15 -5.09 12.71
C ALA A 222 8.12 -4.64 14.19
N ALA A 223 8.89 -5.30 15.05
CA ALA A 223 8.99 -4.93 16.47
C ALA A 223 9.50 -3.49 16.64
N GLY A 224 10.57 -3.12 15.93
CA GLY A 224 11.14 -1.78 15.97
C GLY A 224 10.17 -0.72 15.47
N MET A 225 9.46 -0.98 14.36
CA MET A 225 8.44 -0.08 13.82
C MET A 225 7.24 0.05 14.75
N GLY A 226 6.75 -1.06 15.31
CA GLY A 226 5.67 -1.05 16.29
C GLY A 226 6.04 -0.27 17.55
N THR A 227 7.25 -0.47 18.09
CA THR A 227 7.77 0.29 19.23
C THR A 227 7.88 1.79 18.89
N PHE A 228 8.41 2.13 17.72
CA PHE A 228 8.54 3.51 17.25
C PHE A 228 7.17 4.22 17.20
N VAL A 229 6.19 3.63 16.48
CA VAL A 229 4.86 4.23 16.31
C VAL A 229 4.11 4.35 17.64
N THR A 230 4.19 3.32 18.50
CA THR A 230 3.55 3.33 19.82
C THR A 230 4.19 4.36 20.75
N ALA A 231 5.53 4.48 20.72
CA ALA A 231 6.25 5.44 21.55
C ALA A 231 5.89 6.90 21.25
N LEU A 232 5.60 7.21 19.98
CA LEU A 232 5.15 8.54 19.59
C LEU A 232 3.81 8.96 20.24
N GLN A 233 3.04 8.01 20.77
CA GLN A 233 1.76 8.24 21.44
C GLN A 233 1.86 8.31 22.97
N PHE A 234 3.03 8.06 23.55
CA PHE A 234 3.22 8.09 25.00
C PHE A 234 3.03 9.51 25.57
N LYS A 235 2.32 9.60 26.68
CA LYS A 235 2.10 10.88 27.39
C LYS A 235 3.38 11.40 28.05
N ASN A 236 4.24 10.50 28.56
CA ASN A 236 5.50 10.84 29.20
C ASN A 236 6.56 11.05 28.11
N ILE A 237 7.12 12.25 28.03
CA ILE A 237 8.12 12.64 27.03
C ILE A 237 9.38 11.76 27.13
N ALA A 238 9.86 11.45 28.35
CA ALA A 238 11.04 10.60 28.52
C ALA A 238 10.77 9.17 28.01
N ALA A 239 9.59 8.60 28.32
CA ALA A 239 9.17 7.31 27.79
C ALA A 239 9.00 7.33 26.25
N ALA A 240 8.45 8.42 25.68
CA ALA A 240 8.35 8.61 24.26
C ALA A 240 9.71 8.61 23.57
N ILE A 241 10.66 9.43 24.07
CA ILE A 241 12.03 9.51 23.55
C ILE A 241 12.73 8.15 23.69
N GLY A 242 12.67 7.51 24.85
CA GLY A 242 13.25 6.19 25.08
C GLY A 242 12.70 5.13 24.14
N GLY A 243 11.38 5.10 23.93
CA GLY A 243 10.74 4.17 23.02
C GLY A 243 11.05 4.46 21.53
N VAL A 244 11.15 5.73 21.12
CA VAL A 244 11.60 6.12 19.77
C VAL A 244 13.03 5.63 19.53
N ILE A 245 13.94 5.88 20.47
CA ILE A 245 15.34 5.41 20.38
C ILE A 245 15.37 3.88 20.30
N ALA A 246 14.66 3.18 21.17
CA ALA A 246 14.58 1.72 21.16
C ALA A 246 14.01 1.18 19.84
N GLY A 247 12.92 1.77 19.34
CA GLY A 247 12.32 1.41 18.06
C GLY A 247 13.28 1.60 16.87
N LEU A 248 14.00 2.73 16.85
CA LEU A 248 14.98 3.02 15.78
C LEU A 248 16.23 2.13 15.88
N THR A 249 16.74 1.86 17.08
CA THR A 249 17.93 1.00 17.26
C THR A 249 17.68 -0.45 16.83
N VAL A 250 16.47 -0.96 17.03
CA VAL A 250 16.07 -2.30 16.60
C VAL A 250 15.61 -2.32 15.14
N GLY A 251 14.77 -1.36 14.76
CA GLY A 251 14.11 -1.34 13.43
C GLY A 251 15.06 -0.96 12.30
N LEU A 252 15.88 0.09 12.47
CA LEU A 252 16.67 0.63 11.37
C LEU A 252 17.76 -0.33 10.83
N PRO A 253 18.55 -1.04 11.66
CA PRO A 253 19.48 -2.06 11.18
C PRO A 253 18.76 -3.21 10.46
N SER A 254 17.58 -3.58 10.95
CA SER A 254 16.76 -4.64 10.37
C SER A 254 16.20 -4.24 9.01
N LEU A 255 15.68 -3.03 8.88
CA LEU A 255 15.22 -2.47 7.61
C LEU A 255 16.36 -2.35 6.58
N ARG A 256 17.57 -1.96 7.01
CA ARG A 256 18.75 -1.92 6.14
C ARG A 256 19.14 -3.28 5.57
N ARG A 257 18.83 -4.38 6.28
CA ARG A 257 19.04 -5.76 5.78
C ARG A 257 17.94 -6.22 4.83
N LEU A 258 16.73 -5.69 4.98
CA LEU A 258 15.57 -6.07 4.17
C LEU A 258 15.48 -5.29 2.87
N LEU A 259 15.78 -4.00 2.90
CA LEU A 259 15.73 -3.11 1.75
C LEU A 259 17.00 -3.24 0.88
N PRO A 260 16.95 -2.84 -0.40
CA PRO A 260 18.11 -2.87 -1.27
C PRO A 260 19.26 -2.02 -0.71
N SER A 261 20.51 -2.49 -0.85
CA SER A 261 21.67 -1.72 -0.43
C SER A 261 21.73 -0.38 -1.18
N GLY A 262 21.95 0.71 -0.43
CA GLY A 262 21.99 2.06 -0.98
C GLY A 262 20.62 2.77 -1.09
N VAL A 263 19.53 2.22 -0.56
CA VAL A 263 18.20 2.85 -0.56
C VAL A 263 18.22 4.23 0.11
N HIS A 264 18.97 4.38 1.20
CA HIS A 264 19.09 5.65 1.96
C HIS A 264 19.80 6.78 1.18
N ARG A 265 20.52 6.45 0.12
CA ARG A 265 21.18 7.39 -0.81
C ARG A 265 20.48 7.43 -2.16
N ALA A 266 19.35 6.75 -2.30
CA ALA A 266 18.67 6.53 -3.57
C ALA A 266 19.67 6.14 -4.69
N ALA A 267 20.55 5.17 -4.42
CA ALA A 267 21.55 4.71 -5.38
C ALA A 267 20.87 4.27 -6.69
N ARG A 268 21.54 4.42 -7.83
CA ARG A 268 20.95 4.19 -9.16
C ARG A 268 20.32 2.79 -9.29
N GLY A 269 19.20 2.69 -9.99
CA GLY A 269 18.45 1.46 -10.25
C GLY A 269 17.42 1.12 -9.16
N LEU A 270 17.34 -0.15 -8.77
CA LEU A 270 16.34 -0.64 -7.81
C LEU A 270 16.32 0.13 -6.47
N PRO A 271 17.46 0.51 -5.85
CA PRO A 271 17.42 1.29 -4.61
C PRO A 271 16.72 2.64 -4.76
N ALA A 272 16.91 3.33 -5.88
CA ALA A 272 16.22 4.60 -6.16
C ALA A 272 14.71 4.40 -6.33
N VAL A 273 14.30 3.33 -7.02
CA VAL A 273 12.87 3.00 -7.20
C VAL A 273 12.21 2.72 -5.86
N VAL A 274 12.84 1.92 -4.99
CA VAL A 274 12.34 1.58 -3.66
C VAL A 274 12.29 2.81 -2.75
N ALA A 275 13.31 3.69 -2.83
CA ALA A 275 13.30 4.98 -2.11
C ALA A 275 12.15 5.88 -2.56
N CYS A 276 11.94 6.02 -3.88
CA CYS A 276 10.81 6.78 -4.42
C CYS A 276 9.46 6.22 -3.97
N ARG A 277 9.30 4.90 -3.91
CA ARG A 277 8.06 4.28 -3.39
C ARG A 277 7.82 4.64 -1.94
N MET A 278 8.83 4.48 -1.09
CA MET A 278 8.75 4.82 0.34
C MET A 278 8.41 6.31 0.56
N LEU A 279 9.07 7.21 -0.19
CA LEU A 279 8.82 8.65 -0.09
C LEU A 279 7.43 9.03 -0.62
N ALA A 280 6.97 8.40 -1.70
CA ALA A 280 5.65 8.65 -2.27
C ALA A 280 4.52 8.23 -1.32
N THR A 281 4.60 7.03 -0.76
CA THR A 281 3.60 6.55 0.20
C THR A 281 3.65 7.35 1.50
N ALA A 282 4.83 7.74 1.97
CA ALA A 282 4.98 8.64 3.12
C ALA A 282 4.32 10.00 2.85
N ALA A 283 4.64 10.65 1.72
CA ALA A 283 4.11 11.96 1.40
C ALA A 283 2.59 11.95 1.15
N PHE A 284 2.11 11.00 0.36
CA PHE A 284 0.70 10.96 -0.03
C PHE A 284 -0.19 10.45 1.11
N LEU A 285 0.07 9.24 1.63
CA LEU A 285 -0.76 8.65 2.69
C LEU A 285 -0.61 9.37 4.03
N GLY A 286 0.54 10.04 4.25
CA GLY A 286 0.77 10.90 5.42
C GLY A 286 -0.13 12.13 5.45
N VAL A 287 -0.64 12.60 4.32
CA VAL A 287 -1.64 13.67 4.22
C VAL A 287 -3.05 13.07 4.14
N ASP A 288 -3.25 12.10 3.26
CA ASP A 288 -4.54 11.44 3.00
C ASP A 288 -5.23 10.98 4.29
N SER A 289 -4.47 10.39 5.21
CA SER A 289 -4.98 9.88 6.49
C SER A 289 -5.50 10.96 7.44
N PHE A 290 -5.08 12.22 7.27
CA PHE A 290 -5.43 13.32 8.17
C PHE A 290 -6.42 14.32 7.56
N ILE A 291 -6.75 14.23 6.27
CA ILE A 291 -7.79 15.05 5.64
C ILE A 291 -9.17 14.78 6.26
N PRO A 292 -9.61 13.52 6.48
CA PRO A 292 -10.88 13.27 7.17
C PRO A 292 -10.92 13.83 8.58
N LEU A 293 -9.81 13.74 9.34
CA LEU A 293 -9.71 14.31 10.68
C LEU A 293 -9.83 15.84 10.66
N ALA A 294 -9.21 16.51 9.67
CA ALA A 294 -9.35 17.95 9.49
C ALA A 294 -10.80 18.33 9.15
N ALA A 295 -11.45 17.55 8.27
CA ALA A 295 -12.85 17.75 7.91
C ALA A 295 -13.78 17.57 9.13
N ASP A 296 -13.50 16.60 10.00
CA ASP A 296 -14.23 16.37 11.25
C ASP A 296 -14.03 17.51 12.26
N ARG A 297 -12.79 17.71 12.69
CA ARG A 297 -12.45 18.56 13.85
C ARG A 297 -12.43 20.06 13.56
N ILE A 298 -12.28 20.48 12.30
CA ILE A 298 -12.18 21.88 11.91
C ILE A 298 -13.46 22.36 11.23
N HIS A 299 -14.18 21.46 10.54
CA HIS A 299 -15.37 21.80 9.75
C HIS A 299 -16.64 21.12 10.26
N ASP A 300 -16.60 20.35 11.36
CA ASP A 300 -17.74 19.58 11.90
C ASP A 300 -18.45 18.73 10.84
N ALA A 301 -17.68 18.16 9.91
CA ALA A 301 -18.19 17.43 8.76
C ALA A 301 -18.71 16.05 9.18
N SER A 302 -19.88 15.67 8.64
CA SER A 302 -20.42 14.32 8.84
C SER A 302 -19.49 13.24 8.30
N PRO A 303 -19.52 12.00 8.81
CA PRO A 303 -18.70 10.89 8.32
C PRO A 303 -18.80 10.65 6.80
N THR A 304 -19.97 10.90 6.23
CA THR A 304 -20.21 10.82 4.77
C THR A 304 -19.36 11.85 4.01
N ILE A 305 -19.29 13.08 4.49
CA ILE A 305 -18.50 14.15 3.89
C ILE A 305 -17.01 13.86 4.06
N GLN A 306 -16.58 13.39 5.23
CA GLN A 306 -15.20 12.97 5.50
C GLN A 306 -14.73 11.91 4.49
N GLY A 307 -15.55 10.91 4.21
CA GLY A 307 -15.28 9.90 3.17
C GLY A 307 -15.25 10.51 1.76
N PHE A 308 -16.19 11.40 1.45
CA PHE A 308 -16.28 12.02 0.13
C PHE A 308 -15.02 12.81 -0.23
N VAL A 309 -14.39 13.51 0.73
CA VAL A 309 -13.22 14.37 0.48
C VAL A 309 -12.03 13.59 -0.07
N ILE A 310 -11.86 12.33 0.31
CA ILE A 310 -10.74 11.48 -0.14
C ILE A 310 -11.05 10.63 -1.39
N ILE A 311 -12.32 10.49 -1.77
CA ILE A 311 -12.73 9.70 -2.95
C ILE A 311 -12.10 10.26 -4.23
N GLY A 312 -12.01 11.59 -4.35
CA GLY A 312 -11.39 12.24 -5.51
C GLY A 312 -9.97 11.78 -5.76
N ALA A 313 -9.18 11.63 -4.69
CA ALA A 313 -7.81 11.12 -4.79
C ALA A 313 -7.76 9.65 -5.19
N ALA A 314 -8.63 8.80 -4.67
CA ALA A 314 -8.66 7.38 -5.03
C ALA A 314 -9.04 7.16 -6.50
N LEU A 315 -10.03 7.88 -7.00
CA LEU A 315 -10.46 7.82 -8.40
C LEU A 315 -9.38 8.36 -9.35
N SER A 316 -8.78 9.50 -9.00
CA SER A 316 -7.72 10.10 -9.81
C SER A 316 -6.43 9.27 -9.78
N TRP A 317 -6.07 8.63 -8.66
CA TRP A 317 -4.97 7.68 -8.58
C TRP A 317 -5.17 6.53 -9.58
N THR A 318 -6.34 5.93 -9.60
CA THR A 318 -6.64 4.84 -10.54
C THR A 318 -6.58 5.30 -11.99
N SER A 319 -7.14 6.48 -12.29
CA SER A 319 -7.09 7.04 -13.65
C SER A 319 -5.66 7.38 -14.08
N GLY A 320 -4.81 7.90 -13.18
CA GLY A 320 -3.39 8.15 -13.43
C GLY A 320 -2.60 6.86 -13.71
N GLN A 321 -2.86 5.78 -12.96
CA GLN A 321 -2.26 4.48 -13.25
C GLN A 321 -2.70 3.91 -14.60
N TRP A 322 -4.00 4.07 -14.93
CA TRP A 322 -4.53 3.64 -16.22
C TRP A 322 -3.90 4.42 -17.37
N PHE A 323 -3.75 5.73 -17.20
CA PHE A 323 -3.04 6.58 -18.16
C PHE A 323 -1.61 6.08 -18.40
N MET A 324 -0.83 5.82 -17.34
CA MET A 324 0.53 5.30 -17.46
C MET A 324 0.59 3.91 -18.09
N ALA A 325 -0.39 3.05 -17.81
CA ALA A 325 -0.48 1.72 -18.42
C ALA A 325 -0.77 1.76 -19.93
N GLN A 326 -1.38 2.85 -20.43
CA GLN A 326 -1.62 3.07 -21.86
C GLN A 326 -0.45 3.79 -22.56
N HIS A 327 0.45 4.43 -21.79
CA HIS A 327 1.58 5.20 -22.31
C HIS A 327 2.92 4.64 -21.82
N PRO A 328 3.25 3.37 -22.09
CA PRO A 328 4.47 2.72 -21.61
C PRO A 328 5.76 3.32 -22.17
N GLN A 329 5.65 4.16 -23.22
CA GLN A 329 6.78 4.88 -23.83
C GLN A 329 7.26 6.07 -22.98
N ILE A 330 6.49 6.52 -21.98
CA ILE A 330 6.92 7.62 -21.10
C ILE A 330 8.07 7.15 -20.23
N ASP A 331 9.18 7.89 -20.23
CA ASP A 331 10.33 7.61 -19.38
C ASP A 331 9.89 7.55 -17.90
N PRO A 332 10.16 6.43 -17.19
CA PRO A 332 9.82 6.26 -15.78
C PRO A 332 10.34 7.41 -14.89
N ARG A 333 11.50 7.96 -15.18
CA ARG A 333 12.08 9.10 -14.43
C ARG A 333 11.18 10.33 -14.53
N ARG A 334 10.71 10.64 -15.74
CA ARG A 334 9.82 11.79 -15.98
C ARG A 334 8.47 11.57 -15.32
N ALA A 335 7.89 10.37 -15.47
CA ALA A 335 6.62 10.01 -14.86
C ALA A 335 6.67 10.15 -13.34
N VAL A 336 7.72 9.63 -12.71
CA VAL A 336 7.90 9.70 -11.25
C VAL A 336 8.12 11.13 -10.78
N ARG A 337 8.92 11.94 -11.49
CA ARG A 337 9.06 13.37 -11.16
C ARG A 337 7.76 14.14 -11.26
N TRP A 338 6.99 13.95 -12.34
CA TRP A 338 5.67 14.55 -12.48
C TRP A 338 4.71 14.07 -11.39
N GLY A 339 4.77 12.78 -11.04
CA GLY A 339 3.99 12.24 -9.93
C GLY A 339 4.26 12.97 -8.62
N PHE A 340 5.53 13.15 -8.25
CA PHE A 340 5.90 13.91 -7.05
C PHE A 340 5.53 15.39 -7.12
N ALA A 341 5.68 16.03 -8.28
CA ALA A 341 5.26 17.42 -8.47
C ALA A 341 3.73 17.56 -8.27
N MET A 342 2.94 16.62 -8.79
CA MET A 342 1.48 16.60 -8.60
C MET A 342 1.10 16.30 -7.14
N ILE A 343 1.81 15.41 -6.45
CA ILE A 343 1.61 15.18 -5.00
C ILE A 343 1.88 16.48 -4.23
N GLY A 344 3.00 17.15 -4.51
CA GLY A 344 3.32 18.44 -3.88
C GLY A 344 2.27 19.51 -4.17
N LEU A 345 1.83 19.63 -5.42
CA LEU A 345 0.76 20.56 -5.81
C LEU A 345 -0.56 20.22 -5.10
N GLY A 346 -0.91 18.95 -5.01
CA GLY A 346 -2.08 18.47 -4.28
C GLY A 346 -2.02 18.80 -2.79
N ILE A 347 -0.85 18.66 -2.15
CA ILE A 347 -0.63 19.06 -0.75
C ILE A 347 -0.87 20.57 -0.59
N CYS A 348 -0.32 21.39 -1.48
CA CYS A 348 -0.56 22.84 -1.45
C CYS A 348 -2.04 23.19 -1.67
N ALA A 349 -2.72 22.47 -2.59
CA ALA A 349 -4.13 22.70 -2.91
C ALA A 349 -5.08 22.25 -1.77
N VAL A 350 -4.66 21.25 -0.96
CA VAL A 350 -5.45 20.78 0.17
C VAL A 350 -5.12 21.50 1.49
N LEU A 351 -3.98 22.17 1.57
CA LEU A 351 -3.55 22.88 2.79
C LEU A 351 -4.61 23.82 3.37
N PRO A 352 -5.42 24.56 2.56
CA PRO A 352 -6.46 25.44 3.09
C PRO A 352 -7.58 24.72 3.85
N VAL A 353 -7.69 23.39 3.81
CA VAL A 353 -8.62 22.60 4.66
C VAL A 353 -8.37 22.83 6.16
N LEU A 354 -7.19 23.32 6.51
CA LEU A 354 -6.84 23.69 7.88
C LEU A 354 -7.47 25.00 8.35
N SER A 355 -8.20 25.72 7.47
CA SER A 355 -8.98 26.92 7.78
C SER A 355 -10.48 26.62 7.76
N SER A 356 -11.20 26.99 8.80
CA SER A 356 -12.63 26.72 8.95
C SER A 356 -13.53 27.34 7.85
N GLY A 357 -13.04 28.39 7.17
CA GLY A 357 -13.76 29.02 6.05
C GLY A 357 -13.59 28.30 4.69
N TRP A 358 -12.79 27.25 4.61
CA TRP A 358 -12.52 26.57 3.33
C TRP A 358 -13.64 25.62 2.93
N PRO A 359 -14.13 25.67 1.68
CA PRO A 359 -15.20 24.77 1.24
C PRO A 359 -14.64 23.35 0.99
N LEU A 360 -15.21 22.32 1.64
CA LEU A 360 -14.72 20.94 1.58
C LEU A 360 -14.77 20.32 0.18
N TRP A 361 -15.69 20.78 -0.70
CA TRP A 361 -15.71 20.33 -2.10
C TRP A 361 -14.39 20.71 -2.85
N ALA A 362 -13.77 21.83 -2.47
CA ALA A 362 -12.49 22.22 -3.07
C ALA A 362 -11.35 21.32 -2.60
N THR A 363 -11.44 20.76 -1.39
CA THR A 363 -10.51 19.73 -0.89
C THR A 363 -10.59 18.45 -1.74
N PHE A 364 -11.79 18.02 -2.12
CA PHE A 364 -11.98 16.89 -3.04
C PHE A 364 -11.22 17.11 -4.37
N LEU A 365 -11.37 18.28 -4.99
CA LEU A 365 -10.67 18.61 -6.24
C LEU A 365 -9.16 18.78 -6.04
N GLY A 366 -8.76 19.48 -4.98
CA GLY A 366 -7.35 19.70 -4.64
C GLY A 366 -6.60 18.39 -4.40
N TRP A 367 -7.20 17.48 -3.64
CA TRP A 367 -6.57 16.20 -3.33
C TRP A 367 -6.61 15.22 -4.51
N ALA A 368 -7.55 15.37 -5.44
CA ALA A 368 -7.54 14.62 -6.70
C ALA A 368 -6.26 14.87 -7.52
N ILE A 369 -5.64 16.07 -7.43
CA ILE A 369 -4.34 16.37 -8.05
C ILE A 369 -3.25 15.48 -7.44
N GLY A 370 -3.21 15.35 -6.12
CA GLY A 370 -2.27 14.46 -5.41
C GLY A 370 -2.47 13.00 -5.77
N GLY A 371 -3.71 12.54 -5.84
CA GLY A 371 -4.07 11.20 -6.28
C GLY A 371 -3.61 10.89 -7.71
N TRP A 372 -3.82 11.82 -8.65
CA TRP A 372 -3.29 11.69 -10.01
C TRP A 372 -1.76 11.54 -10.00
N GLY A 373 -1.05 12.36 -9.19
CA GLY A 373 0.38 12.26 -8.99
C GLY A 373 0.81 10.88 -8.51
N MET A 374 0.10 10.34 -7.51
CA MET A 374 0.35 8.97 -7.03
C MET A 374 0.13 7.93 -8.14
N GLY A 375 -0.89 8.09 -8.97
CA GLY A 375 -1.15 7.23 -10.13
C GLY A 375 -0.02 7.26 -11.16
N LEU A 376 0.51 8.44 -11.47
CA LEU A 376 1.61 8.62 -12.44
C LEU A 376 2.90 7.92 -12.00
N LEU A 377 3.22 7.88 -10.71
CA LEU A 377 4.47 7.28 -10.22
C LEU A 377 4.34 5.80 -9.80
N PHE A 378 3.17 5.36 -9.35
CA PHE A 378 3.00 4.05 -8.74
C PHE A 378 3.19 2.91 -9.73
N ASN A 379 2.56 2.97 -10.90
CA ASN A 379 2.69 1.95 -11.95
C ASN A 379 4.12 1.90 -12.52
N PRO A 380 4.74 3.00 -12.99
CA PRO A 380 6.12 2.95 -13.50
C PRO A 380 7.14 2.45 -12.49
N THR A 381 7.02 2.84 -11.21
CA THR A 381 7.94 2.34 -10.17
C THR A 381 7.77 0.84 -9.95
N THR A 382 6.54 0.31 -9.98
CA THR A 382 6.29 -1.13 -9.87
C THR A 382 6.89 -1.89 -11.04
N VAL A 383 6.61 -1.45 -12.28
CA VAL A 383 7.14 -2.06 -13.51
C VAL A 383 8.66 -2.04 -13.49
N THR A 384 9.27 -0.88 -13.18
CA THR A 384 10.73 -0.72 -13.14
C THR A 384 11.36 -1.56 -12.03
N ALA A 385 10.78 -1.60 -10.83
CA ALA A 385 11.29 -2.47 -9.77
C ALA A 385 11.29 -3.95 -10.21
N MET A 386 10.19 -4.41 -10.78
CA MET A 386 10.05 -5.79 -11.22
C MET A 386 10.95 -6.11 -12.42
N SER A 387 11.29 -5.16 -13.30
CA SER A 387 12.24 -5.37 -14.39
C SER A 387 13.68 -5.61 -13.86
N HIS A 388 14.06 -4.97 -12.74
CA HIS A 388 15.34 -5.21 -12.08
C HIS A 388 15.40 -6.55 -11.32
N ALA A 389 14.29 -7.24 -11.13
CA ALA A 389 14.30 -8.53 -10.45
C ALA A 389 14.95 -9.58 -11.34
N ARG A 390 16.03 -10.22 -10.84
CA ARG A 390 16.63 -11.38 -11.47
C ARG A 390 15.67 -12.56 -11.44
N GLN A 391 15.77 -13.45 -12.39
CA GLN A 391 15.00 -14.68 -12.40
C GLN A 391 15.22 -15.47 -11.09
N GLY A 392 14.15 -15.81 -10.39
CA GLY A 392 14.18 -16.47 -9.08
C GLY A 392 14.37 -15.55 -7.87
N ALA A 393 14.39 -14.22 -8.05
CA ALA A 393 14.44 -13.22 -6.98
C ALA A 393 13.27 -12.21 -7.07
N GLU A 394 12.23 -12.53 -7.80
CA GLU A 394 11.08 -11.66 -7.98
C GLU A 394 10.28 -11.48 -6.68
N GLY A 395 10.20 -12.53 -5.85
CA GLY A 395 9.58 -12.47 -4.53
C GLY A 395 10.30 -11.50 -3.61
N LEU A 396 11.64 -11.50 -3.65
CA LEU A 396 12.46 -10.56 -2.91
C LEU A 396 12.17 -9.12 -3.33
N VAL A 397 12.22 -8.82 -4.62
CA VAL A 397 11.99 -7.44 -5.11
C VAL A 397 10.56 -6.99 -4.82
N SER A 398 9.58 -7.85 -5.04
CA SER A 398 8.18 -7.56 -4.72
C SER A 398 8.00 -7.26 -3.23
N SER A 399 8.59 -8.07 -2.34
CA SER A 399 8.52 -7.83 -0.90
C SER A 399 9.20 -6.52 -0.50
N GLN A 400 10.32 -6.14 -1.14
CA GLN A 400 11.02 -4.87 -0.88
C GLN A 400 10.19 -3.65 -1.26
N VAL A 401 9.46 -3.70 -2.38
CA VAL A 401 8.57 -2.63 -2.82
C VAL A 401 7.40 -2.46 -1.85
N ASN A 402 6.72 -3.56 -1.49
CA ASN A 402 5.60 -3.51 -0.55
C ASN A 402 6.05 -3.11 0.88
N LEU A 403 7.25 -3.55 1.29
CA LEU A 403 7.84 -3.12 2.56
C LEU A 403 8.12 -1.61 2.57
N ALA A 404 8.62 -1.04 1.46
CA ALA A 404 8.83 0.40 1.35
C ALA A 404 7.52 1.18 1.50
N ASP A 405 6.43 0.69 0.87
CA ASP A 405 5.10 1.27 1.02
C ASP A 405 4.63 1.23 2.50
N ALA A 406 4.78 0.07 3.16
CA ALA A 406 4.39 -0.09 4.55
C ALA A 406 5.20 0.80 5.50
N VAL A 407 6.51 0.90 5.30
CA VAL A 407 7.40 1.77 6.10
C VAL A 407 7.05 3.24 5.89
N GLY A 408 6.86 3.69 4.65
CA GLY A 408 6.48 5.06 4.33
C GLY A 408 5.16 5.46 5.00
N PHE A 409 4.12 4.65 4.83
CA PHE A 409 2.82 4.86 5.46
C PHE A 409 2.88 4.89 6.99
N SER A 410 3.49 3.86 7.60
CA SER A 410 3.54 3.75 9.06
C SER A 410 4.35 4.88 9.70
N THR A 411 5.42 5.33 9.06
CA THR A 411 6.26 6.41 9.58
C THR A 411 5.49 7.74 9.61
N MET A 412 4.87 8.12 8.48
CA MET A 412 4.14 9.39 8.42
C MET A 412 2.81 9.35 9.15
N GLY A 413 2.12 8.21 9.16
CA GLY A 413 0.94 8.00 9.99
C GLY A 413 1.26 8.12 11.49
N GLY A 414 2.40 7.56 11.93
CA GLY A 414 2.88 7.67 13.30
C GLY A 414 3.26 9.11 13.69
N ILE A 415 4.01 9.81 12.83
CA ILE A 415 4.39 11.21 13.04
C ILE A 415 3.15 12.11 13.08
N GLY A 416 2.24 11.98 12.12
CA GLY A 416 1.00 12.76 12.09
C GLY A 416 0.12 12.51 13.31
N GLY A 417 -0.01 11.24 13.74
CA GLY A 417 -0.70 10.91 14.98
C GLY A 417 -0.05 11.53 16.22
N ALA A 418 1.29 11.57 16.27
CA ALA A 418 2.02 12.25 17.35
C ALA A 418 1.79 13.77 17.34
N MET A 419 1.72 14.40 16.15
CA MET A 419 1.41 15.83 16.02
C MET A 419 0.00 16.14 16.53
N VAL A 420 -0.99 15.32 16.19
CA VAL A 420 -2.36 15.44 16.74
C VAL A 420 -2.36 15.28 18.26
N ALA A 421 -1.70 14.23 18.78
CA ALA A 421 -1.59 14.03 20.24
C ALA A 421 -0.85 15.18 20.95
N LEU A 422 0.07 15.85 20.28
CA LEU A 422 0.77 17.01 20.81
C LEU A 422 -0.16 18.24 20.86
N SER A 423 -1.03 18.44 19.85
CA SER A 423 -2.02 19.53 19.87
C SER A 423 -3.02 19.38 21.02
N ASP A 424 -3.41 18.15 21.38
CA ASP A 424 -4.32 17.91 22.50
C ASP A 424 -3.67 18.20 23.89
N ARG A 425 -2.33 18.36 23.95
CA ARG A 425 -1.55 18.47 25.21
C ARG A 425 -0.83 19.79 25.38
N THR A 426 -0.73 20.58 24.32
CA THR A 426 0.04 21.84 24.32
C THR A 426 -0.82 22.98 23.77
N SER A 427 -0.25 24.19 23.74
CA SER A 427 -0.88 25.34 23.09
C SER A 427 -0.82 25.31 21.56
N LEU A 428 -0.29 24.26 20.95
CA LEU A 428 -0.26 24.07 19.51
C LEU A 428 -1.68 23.75 19.02
N SER A 429 -2.24 24.60 18.15
CA SER A 429 -3.56 24.31 17.57
C SER A 429 -3.53 23.08 16.65
N LEU A 430 -4.65 22.35 16.51
CA LEU A 430 -4.76 21.23 15.59
C LEU A 430 -4.42 21.62 14.13
N PRO A 431 -4.89 22.74 13.57
CA PRO A 431 -4.43 23.22 12.27
C PRO A 431 -2.92 23.40 12.18
N GLY A 432 -2.29 23.93 13.23
CA GLY A 432 -0.82 24.08 13.29
C GLY A 432 -0.10 22.72 13.27
N ALA A 433 -0.57 21.76 14.07
CA ALA A 433 -0.03 20.41 14.12
C ALA A 433 -0.13 19.66 12.78
N LEU A 434 -1.30 19.73 12.13
CA LEU A 434 -1.53 19.14 10.81
C LEU A 434 -0.74 19.89 9.73
N GLY A 435 -0.58 21.22 9.85
CA GLY A 435 0.25 22.04 8.96
C GLY A 435 1.71 21.60 8.96
N ILE A 436 2.28 21.29 10.13
CA ILE A 436 3.64 20.72 10.24
C ILE A 436 3.73 19.36 9.53
N ASN A 437 2.73 18.48 9.73
CA ASN A 437 2.68 17.18 9.07
C ASN A 437 2.60 17.32 7.54
N PHE A 438 1.78 18.23 7.03
CA PHE A 438 1.65 18.50 5.58
C PHE A 438 2.91 19.13 5.00
N ALA A 439 3.57 20.04 5.73
CA ALA A 439 4.85 20.60 5.31
C ALA A 439 5.96 19.53 5.22
N LEU A 440 6.00 18.61 6.18
CA LEU A 440 6.93 17.47 6.15
C LEU A 440 6.64 16.56 4.95
N ALA A 441 5.37 16.25 4.69
CA ALA A 441 4.95 15.47 3.53
C ALA A 441 5.35 16.16 2.20
N PHE A 442 5.18 17.48 2.12
CA PHE A 442 5.62 18.28 0.97
C PHE A 442 7.15 18.20 0.77
N ALA A 443 7.93 18.31 1.85
CA ALA A 443 9.39 18.17 1.79
C ALA A 443 9.80 16.76 1.32
N LEU A 444 9.10 15.70 1.77
CA LEU A 444 9.32 14.32 1.29
C LEU A 444 8.97 14.16 -0.19
N ALA A 445 7.92 14.83 -0.68
CA ALA A 445 7.60 14.85 -2.11
C ALA A 445 8.71 15.51 -2.93
N GLY A 446 9.25 16.64 -2.45
CA GLY A 446 10.40 17.32 -3.05
C GLY A 446 11.65 16.43 -3.12
N LEU A 447 11.97 15.76 -2.00
CA LEU A 447 13.07 14.80 -1.94
C LEU A 447 12.85 13.63 -2.92
N GLY A 448 11.63 13.12 -3.02
CA GLY A 448 11.26 12.07 -3.96
C GLY A 448 11.47 12.48 -5.42
N ALA A 449 11.12 13.71 -5.78
CA ALA A 449 11.35 14.25 -7.12
C ALA A 449 12.84 14.32 -7.48
N ILE A 450 13.72 14.63 -6.50
CA ILE A 450 15.18 14.60 -6.66
C ILE A 450 15.65 13.14 -6.85
N CYS A 451 15.22 12.23 -5.97
CA CYS A 451 15.58 10.81 -6.03
C CYS A 451 15.15 10.14 -7.36
N ALA A 452 14.05 10.59 -7.96
CA ALA A 452 13.56 10.09 -9.24
C ALA A 452 14.61 10.22 -10.38
N GLY A 453 15.56 11.17 -10.26
CA GLY A 453 16.67 11.30 -11.20
C GLY A 453 17.61 10.10 -11.26
N HIS A 454 17.64 9.30 -10.20
CA HIS A 454 18.49 8.11 -10.08
C HIS A 454 17.80 6.81 -10.54
N ILE A 455 16.52 6.86 -10.92
CA ILE A 455 15.85 5.72 -11.52
C ILE A 455 16.56 5.40 -12.84
N ALA A 456 17.06 4.19 -12.98
CA ALA A 456 17.65 3.68 -14.22
C ALA A 456 16.70 2.65 -14.82
N ALA A 457 16.64 2.59 -16.15
CA ALA A 457 16.07 1.43 -16.83
C ALA A 457 16.95 0.21 -16.55
N ALA A 458 16.33 -0.98 -16.44
CA ALA A 458 17.04 -2.25 -16.24
C ALA A 458 17.70 -2.70 -17.55
#